data_4d0454a0c76891eef35270aac577087e
#
_entry.id   4d0454a0c76891eef35270aac577087e
#
_cell.length_a   1.000
_cell.length_b   1.000
_cell.length_c   1.000
_cell.angle_alpha   90.00
_cell.angle_beta   90.00
_cell.angle_gamma   90.00
#
_symmetry.space_group_name_H-M   'P 1'
#
loop_
_entity.id
_entity.type
_entity.pdbx_description
1 polymer ?
#
loop_
_entity_poly.entity_id
_entity_poly.type
_entity_poly.pdbx_seq_one_letter_code
_entity_poly.pdbx_strand_id
1 'polypeptide(L)'
;MQYTVTTSEGPLTVPSPDHEWTVLFFITEPGIGERVPELGGCTTGLCSARDAAARFARAGARVLGASAHAPGELAEFAAGRALGYPLIGDKDLALGRALGVPEVRAEGRVLFERAGVVLDRTGAVRALIHPVPDPEHHADLVLGELTRLTGEGEDD
;
A
#
# COMPACT_ATOMS: atom_id res chain seq x y z
N MET A 1 16.28 -4.98 -5.53
CA MET A 1 16.55 -3.72 -4.83
C MET A 1 15.80 -3.67 -3.50
N GLN A 2 16.44 -3.19 -2.46
CA GLN A 2 15.83 -3.11 -1.14
C GLN A 2 15.77 -1.67 -0.66
N TYR A 3 14.74 -1.37 0.12
CA TYR A 3 14.53 -0.05 0.70
C TYR A 3 14.39 -0.20 2.22
N THR A 4 15.00 0.72 2.97
CA THR A 4 14.75 0.80 4.40
C THR A 4 13.78 1.96 4.62
N VAL A 5 12.65 1.68 5.24
CA VAL A 5 11.58 2.67 5.45
C VAL A 5 11.22 2.75 6.92
N THR A 6 10.58 3.85 7.30
CA THR A 6 10.06 4.01 8.66
C THR A 6 8.55 3.84 8.63
N THR A 7 8.04 3.00 9.52
CA THR A 7 6.61 2.71 9.57
C THR A 7 6.02 3.11 10.92
N SER A 8 4.71 3.00 11.01
CA SER A 8 3.97 3.19 12.27
C SER A 8 4.45 2.24 13.38
N GLU A 9 5.18 1.19 13.04
CA GLU A 9 5.70 0.21 14.00
C GLU A 9 7.23 0.18 14.05
N GLY A 10 7.89 1.16 13.43
CA GLY A 10 9.36 1.28 13.42
C GLY A 10 9.97 1.00 12.05
N PRO A 11 11.32 0.93 11.97
CA PRO A 11 12.01 0.67 10.70
C PRO A 11 11.67 -0.70 10.12
N LEU A 12 11.62 -0.77 8.79
CA LEU A 12 11.29 -2.01 8.09
C LEU A 12 12.02 -2.05 6.76
N THR A 13 12.39 -3.24 6.30
CA THR A 13 12.97 -3.45 4.98
C THR A 13 11.88 -3.83 3.98
N VAL A 14 11.88 -3.18 2.83
CA VAL A 14 10.95 -3.44 1.72
C VAL A 14 11.77 -3.84 0.49
N PRO A 15 11.49 -4.95 -0.20
CA PRO A 15 10.45 -5.94 0.13
C PRO A 15 10.80 -6.77 1.37
N SER A 16 9.79 -7.43 1.93
CA SER A 16 9.98 -8.29 3.09
C SER A 16 10.86 -9.49 2.72
N PRO A 17 11.95 -9.75 3.47
CA PRO A 17 12.82 -10.90 3.19
C PRO A 17 12.17 -12.24 3.53
N ASP A 18 11.12 -12.22 4.34
CA ASP A 18 10.46 -13.43 4.84
C ASP A 18 9.23 -13.84 4.01
N HIS A 19 8.88 -13.05 2.98
CA HIS A 19 7.70 -13.30 2.17
C HIS A 19 8.07 -13.38 0.70
N GLU A 20 7.32 -14.17 -0.06
CA GLU A 20 7.53 -14.27 -1.50
C GLU A 20 7.12 -12.98 -2.23
N TRP A 21 6.10 -12.33 -1.70
CA TRP A 21 5.55 -11.10 -2.26
C TRP A 21 5.40 -10.03 -1.19
N THR A 22 5.54 -8.77 -1.60
CA THR A 22 5.22 -7.63 -0.75
C THR A 22 4.23 -6.76 -1.50
N VAL A 23 3.08 -6.47 -0.89
CA VAL A 23 2.05 -5.63 -1.50
C VAL A 23 1.91 -4.34 -0.73
N LEU A 24 1.87 -3.22 -1.45
CA LEU A 24 1.81 -1.89 -0.87
C LEU A 24 0.53 -1.20 -1.30
N PHE A 25 -0.23 -0.71 -0.32
CA PHE A 25 -1.43 0.08 -0.57
C PHE A 25 -1.09 1.54 -0.34
N PHE A 26 -0.81 2.27 -1.43
CA PHE A 26 -0.55 3.70 -1.37
C PHE A 26 -1.87 4.45 -1.29
N ILE A 27 -1.92 5.41 -0.38
CA ILE A 27 -3.11 6.25 -0.16
C ILE A 27 -2.73 7.72 -0.20
N THR A 28 -3.73 8.57 -0.47
CA THR A 28 -3.52 10.01 -0.49
C THR A 28 -3.34 10.54 0.93
N GLU A 29 -4.37 10.41 1.76
CA GLU A 29 -4.31 10.78 3.17
C GLU A 29 -5.51 10.14 3.88
N PRO A 30 -5.33 9.54 5.07
CA PRO A 30 -6.47 9.03 5.81
C PRO A 30 -7.46 10.16 6.14
N GLY A 31 -8.74 9.95 5.78
CA GLY A 31 -9.79 10.92 6.07
C GLY A 31 -9.84 12.13 5.16
N ILE A 32 -9.02 12.20 4.13
CA ILE A 32 -8.98 13.36 3.23
C ILE A 32 -10.33 13.64 2.54
N GLY A 33 -11.16 12.61 2.36
CA GLY A 33 -12.46 12.74 1.71
C GLY A 33 -13.41 13.71 2.44
N GLU A 34 -13.19 13.94 3.72
CA GLU A 34 -13.97 14.92 4.49
C GLU A 34 -13.70 16.36 4.04
N ARG A 35 -12.49 16.61 3.52
CA ARG A 35 -12.06 17.95 3.07
C ARG A 35 -12.03 18.06 1.54
N VAL A 36 -11.66 17.00 0.86
CA VAL A 36 -11.56 16.93 -0.60
C VAL A 36 -12.30 15.67 -1.05
N PRO A 37 -13.62 15.74 -1.30
CA PRO A 37 -14.43 14.55 -1.59
C PRO A 37 -13.94 13.68 -2.76
N GLU A 38 -13.34 14.29 -3.79
CA GLU A 38 -12.82 13.56 -4.96
C GLU A 38 -11.68 12.61 -4.58
N LEU A 39 -11.02 12.84 -3.46
CA LEU A 39 -9.90 12.02 -3.00
C LEU A 39 -10.30 11.07 -1.88
N GLY A 40 -11.59 10.98 -1.57
CA GLY A 40 -12.09 10.10 -0.52
C GLY A 40 -11.85 8.62 -0.82
N GLY A 41 -12.06 7.80 0.20
CA GLY A 41 -11.96 6.34 0.06
C GLY A 41 -10.65 5.72 0.51
N CYS A 42 -9.66 6.52 0.94
CA CYS A 42 -8.37 5.96 1.40
C CYS A 42 -8.55 5.09 2.64
N THR A 43 -9.36 5.51 3.59
CA THR A 43 -9.68 4.71 4.77
C THR A 43 -10.35 3.40 4.37
N THR A 44 -11.33 3.47 3.45
CA THR A 44 -12.02 2.28 2.94
C THR A 44 -11.05 1.31 2.28
N GLY A 45 -10.10 1.82 1.47
CA GLY A 45 -9.09 0.99 0.83
C GLY A 45 -8.19 0.27 1.82
N LEU A 46 -7.74 0.96 2.86
CA LEU A 46 -6.92 0.36 3.90
C LEU A 46 -7.69 -0.70 4.69
N CYS A 47 -8.96 -0.45 4.99
CA CYS A 47 -9.79 -1.43 5.67
C CYS A 47 -10.10 -2.62 4.78
N SER A 48 -10.24 -2.42 3.47
CA SER A 48 -10.38 -3.52 2.51
C SER A 48 -9.17 -4.46 2.59
N ALA A 49 -7.95 -3.91 2.67
CA ALA A 49 -6.74 -4.70 2.82
C ALA A 49 -6.70 -5.43 4.16
N ARG A 50 -7.14 -4.77 5.24
CA ARG A 50 -7.25 -5.41 6.56
C ARG A 50 -8.17 -6.63 6.51
N ASP A 51 -9.34 -6.46 5.89
CA ASP A 51 -10.35 -7.53 5.81
C ASP A 51 -9.89 -8.68 4.92
N ALA A 52 -8.96 -8.44 4.01
CA ALA A 52 -8.39 -9.45 3.12
C ALA A 52 -7.08 -10.05 3.64
N ALA A 53 -6.65 -9.71 4.86
CA ALA A 53 -5.35 -10.10 5.40
C ALA A 53 -5.06 -11.60 5.32
N ALA A 54 -6.05 -12.43 5.64
CA ALA A 54 -5.87 -13.89 5.60
C ALA A 54 -5.63 -14.40 4.18
N ARG A 55 -6.28 -13.79 3.19
CA ARG A 55 -6.07 -14.16 1.78
C ARG A 55 -4.68 -13.79 1.30
N PHE A 56 -4.17 -12.62 1.71
CA PHE A 56 -2.81 -12.22 1.39
C PHE A 56 -1.79 -13.15 2.06
N ALA A 57 -2.01 -13.49 3.32
CA ALA A 57 -1.12 -14.40 4.04
C ALA A 57 -1.03 -15.76 3.35
N ARG A 58 -2.16 -16.30 2.90
CA ARG A 58 -2.18 -17.57 2.16
C ARG A 58 -1.45 -17.49 0.83
N ALA A 59 -1.39 -16.31 0.24
CA ALA A 59 -0.65 -16.10 -1.02
C ALA A 59 0.85 -15.84 -0.81
N GLY A 60 1.31 -15.85 0.44
CA GLY A 60 2.71 -15.57 0.75
C GLY A 60 3.09 -14.10 0.65
N ALA A 61 2.13 -13.21 0.86
CA ALA A 61 2.33 -11.78 0.69
C ALA A 61 2.34 -11.02 2.02
N ARG A 62 3.30 -10.11 2.17
CA ARG A 62 3.34 -9.13 3.26
C ARG A 62 2.56 -7.90 2.83
N VAL A 63 1.62 -7.47 3.66
CA VAL A 63 0.79 -6.29 3.37
C VAL A 63 1.31 -5.07 4.13
N LEU A 64 1.46 -3.96 3.44
CA LEU A 64 1.86 -2.67 4.02
C LEU A 64 1.03 -1.57 3.39
N GLY A 65 0.69 -0.55 4.17
CA GLY A 65 0.13 0.69 3.64
C GLY A 65 1.22 1.73 3.52
N ALA A 66 1.01 2.77 2.73
CA ALA A 66 1.96 3.86 2.57
C ALA A 66 1.27 5.17 2.24
N SER A 67 1.78 6.26 2.80
CA SER A 67 1.33 7.60 2.44
C SER A 67 2.46 8.61 2.65
N ALA A 68 2.29 9.83 2.12
CA ALA A 68 3.29 10.90 2.22
C ALA A 68 3.17 11.66 3.54
N HIS A 69 3.18 10.94 4.65
CA HIS A 69 2.98 11.50 5.99
C HIS A 69 4.05 11.00 6.95
N ALA A 70 4.17 11.65 8.10
CA ALA A 70 5.11 11.22 9.13
C ALA A 70 4.60 9.92 9.78
N PRO A 71 5.51 8.99 10.14
CA PRO A 71 5.10 7.71 10.75
C PRO A 71 4.27 7.87 12.03
N GLY A 72 4.53 8.88 12.85
CA GLY A 72 3.77 9.11 14.08
C GLY A 72 2.31 9.43 13.83
N GLU A 73 2.01 10.17 12.76
CA GLU A 73 0.64 10.48 12.37
C GLU A 73 -0.11 9.22 11.95
N LEU A 74 0.60 8.34 11.26
CA LEU A 74 0.02 7.09 10.77
C LEU A 74 -0.20 6.07 11.87
N ALA A 75 0.63 6.08 12.92
CA ALA A 75 0.49 5.16 14.05
C ALA A 75 -0.85 5.34 14.75
N GLU A 76 -1.27 6.59 14.98
CA GLU A 76 -2.56 6.88 15.60
C GLU A 76 -3.72 6.39 14.73
N PHE A 77 -3.62 6.62 13.44
CA PHE A 77 -4.65 6.17 12.51
C PHE A 77 -4.74 4.64 12.48
N ALA A 78 -3.59 3.96 12.37
CA ALA A 78 -3.54 2.50 12.31
C ALA A 78 -4.14 1.86 13.57
N ALA A 79 -3.81 2.41 14.74
CA ALA A 79 -4.33 1.91 16.02
C ALA A 79 -5.85 2.07 16.08
N GLY A 80 -6.36 3.23 15.66
CA GLY A 80 -7.80 3.50 15.70
C GLY A 80 -8.62 2.63 14.74
N ARG A 81 -8.01 2.08 13.70
CA ARG A 81 -8.69 1.25 12.71
C ARG A 81 -8.38 -0.25 12.84
N ALA A 82 -7.50 -0.62 13.77
CA ALA A 82 -7.08 -2.02 13.96
C ALA A 82 -6.67 -2.68 12.65
N LEU A 83 -5.79 -2.00 11.89
CA LEU A 83 -5.41 -2.45 10.54
C LEU A 83 -4.65 -3.78 10.54
N GLY A 84 -3.85 -4.04 11.57
CA GLY A 84 -3.10 -5.28 11.67
C GLY A 84 -1.87 -5.36 10.78
N TYR A 85 -1.51 -4.26 10.12
CA TYR A 85 -0.28 -4.17 9.30
C TYR A 85 0.31 -2.76 9.44
N PRO A 86 1.64 -2.62 9.24
CA PRO A 86 2.28 -1.30 9.37
C PRO A 86 1.93 -0.34 8.23
N LEU A 87 1.97 0.94 8.53
CA LEU A 87 1.84 2.01 7.54
C LEU A 87 3.19 2.70 7.37
N ILE A 88 3.69 2.73 6.14
CA ILE A 88 4.94 3.39 5.79
C ILE A 88 4.71 4.90 5.74
N GLY A 89 5.51 5.66 6.50
CA GLY A 89 5.50 7.11 6.43
C GLY A 89 6.52 7.59 5.39
N ASP A 90 6.10 7.72 4.15
CA ASP A 90 6.96 8.14 3.03
C ASP A 90 6.86 9.65 2.85
N LYS A 91 7.21 10.39 3.90
CA LYS A 91 7.05 11.84 3.97
C LYS A 91 7.71 12.58 2.80
N ASP A 92 8.85 12.11 2.34
CA ASP A 92 9.60 12.74 1.26
C ASP A 92 9.25 12.16 -0.13
N LEU A 93 8.28 11.27 -0.19
CA LEU A 93 7.82 10.58 -1.41
C LEU A 93 8.91 9.75 -2.09
N ALA A 94 9.99 9.44 -1.38
CA ALA A 94 11.14 8.75 -1.96
C ALA A 94 10.81 7.34 -2.43
N LEU A 95 10.11 6.56 -1.59
CA LEU A 95 9.72 5.19 -1.95
C LEU A 95 8.75 5.18 -3.11
N GLY A 96 7.69 5.99 -3.02
CA GLY A 96 6.69 6.05 -4.09
C GLY A 96 7.28 6.46 -5.42
N ARG A 97 8.20 7.42 -5.42
CA ARG A 97 8.88 7.86 -6.65
C ARG A 97 9.76 6.77 -7.22
N ALA A 98 10.46 6.02 -6.36
CA ALA A 98 11.28 4.90 -6.79
C ALA A 98 10.44 3.79 -7.44
N LEU A 99 9.20 3.61 -6.98
CA LEU A 99 8.29 2.56 -7.48
C LEU A 99 7.37 3.05 -8.60
N GLY A 100 7.39 4.34 -8.92
CA GLY A 100 6.58 4.89 -10.01
C GLY A 100 5.13 5.20 -9.63
N VAL A 101 4.84 5.39 -8.34
CA VAL A 101 3.49 5.69 -7.87
C VAL A 101 3.08 7.11 -8.28
N PRO A 102 1.91 7.29 -8.91
CA PRO A 102 1.43 8.62 -9.30
C PRO A 102 1.20 9.55 -8.12
N GLU A 103 1.39 10.85 -8.36
CA GLU A 103 1.24 11.89 -7.34
C GLU A 103 0.10 12.83 -7.69
N VAL A 104 -0.47 13.48 -6.67
CA VAL A 104 -1.53 14.48 -6.83
C VAL A 104 -1.24 15.64 -5.91
N ARG A 105 -1.65 16.86 -6.32
CA ARG A 105 -1.57 18.03 -5.47
C ARG A 105 -2.92 18.28 -4.81
N ALA A 106 -2.89 18.41 -3.48
CA ALA A 106 -4.09 18.70 -2.71
C ALA A 106 -3.71 19.53 -1.48
N GLU A 107 -4.48 20.56 -1.19
CA GLU A 107 -4.28 21.43 -0.02
C GLU A 107 -2.86 22.00 0.06
N GLY A 108 -2.26 22.35 -1.08
CA GLY A 108 -0.90 22.90 -1.14
C GLY A 108 0.21 21.90 -0.93
N ARG A 109 -0.11 20.60 -0.89
CA ARG A 109 0.86 19.51 -0.68
C ARG A 109 0.90 18.57 -1.87
N VAL A 110 2.02 17.87 -2.03
CA VAL A 110 2.13 16.77 -2.99
C VAL A 110 1.91 15.48 -2.23
N LEU A 111 0.94 14.70 -2.66
CA LEU A 111 0.54 13.45 -2.03
C LEU A 111 0.49 12.34 -3.09
N PHE A 112 0.39 11.09 -2.66
CA PHE A 112 0.22 9.98 -3.61
C PHE A 112 -1.24 9.88 -4.05
N GLU A 113 -1.45 9.44 -5.29
CA GLU A 113 -2.75 8.94 -5.70
C GLU A 113 -2.92 7.52 -5.14
N ARG A 114 -4.18 7.11 -4.94
CA ARG A 114 -4.47 5.76 -4.47
C ARG A 114 -3.98 4.75 -5.50
N ALA A 115 -3.14 3.81 -5.07
CA ALA A 115 -2.54 2.82 -5.97
C ALA A 115 -2.16 1.56 -5.19
N GLY A 116 -2.05 0.44 -5.89
CA GLY A 116 -1.52 -0.80 -5.34
C GLY A 116 -0.24 -1.18 -6.07
N VAL A 117 0.76 -1.64 -5.32
CA VAL A 117 2.03 -2.09 -5.89
C VAL A 117 2.33 -3.49 -5.41
N VAL A 118 2.70 -4.37 -6.33
CA VAL A 118 3.14 -5.74 -6.00
C VAL A 118 4.62 -5.86 -6.31
N LEU A 119 5.41 -6.19 -5.30
CA LEU A 119 6.84 -6.41 -5.41
C LEU A 119 7.18 -7.89 -5.23
N ASP A 120 8.13 -8.38 -6.02
CA ASP A 120 8.70 -9.71 -5.77
C ASP A 120 9.84 -9.61 -4.73
N ARG A 121 10.50 -10.71 -4.44
CA ARG A 121 11.59 -10.75 -3.46
C ARG A 121 12.79 -9.88 -3.81
N THR A 122 12.99 -9.61 -5.09
CA THR A 122 14.10 -8.77 -5.55
C THR A 122 13.80 -7.28 -5.41
N GLY A 123 12.54 -6.94 -5.12
CA GLY A 123 12.08 -5.56 -5.07
C GLY A 123 11.63 -5.02 -6.41
N ALA A 124 11.54 -5.88 -7.43
CA ALA A 124 11.05 -5.47 -8.74
C ALA A 124 9.53 -5.28 -8.69
N VAL A 125 9.04 -4.21 -9.33
CA VAL A 125 7.61 -3.95 -9.44
C VAL A 125 7.02 -4.91 -10.46
N ARG A 126 6.20 -5.84 -9.99
CA ARG A 126 5.56 -6.82 -10.86
C ARG A 126 4.15 -6.38 -11.29
N ALA A 127 3.54 -5.49 -10.55
CA ALA A 127 2.27 -4.87 -10.92
C ALA A 127 2.11 -3.51 -10.25
N LEU A 128 1.54 -2.58 -10.98
CA LEU A 128 1.13 -1.28 -10.47
C LEU A 128 -0.35 -1.10 -10.83
N ILE A 129 -1.21 -1.10 -9.81
CA ILE A 129 -2.66 -0.99 -9.97
C ILE A 129 -3.05 0.47 -9.79
N HIS A 130 -3.43 1.13 -10.89
CA HIS A 130 -3.83 2.53 -10.90
C HIS A 130 -4.58 2.82 -12.22
N PRO A 131 -5.69 3.54 -12.19
CA PRO A 131 -6.37 4.04 -10.99
C PRO A 131 -7.09 2.95 -10.20
N VAL A 132 -7.54 3.29 -9.00
CA VAL A 132 -8.38 2.42 -8.18
C VAL A 132 -9.78 3.05 -8.16
N PRO A 133 -10.67 2.64 -9.06
CA PRO A 133 -11.98 3.31 -9.21
C PRO A 133 -12.92 3.08 -8.02
N ASP A 134 -12.77 1.95 -7.36
CA ASP A 134 -13.64 1.58 -6.23
C ASP A 134 -12.76 1.17 -5.04
N PRO A 135 -12.59 2.06 -4.03
CA PRO A 135 -11.75 1.75 -2.89
C PRO A 135 -12.19 0.53 -2.07
N GLU A 136 -13.48 0.20 -2.10
CA GLU A 136 -13.98 -0.99 -1.41
C GLU A 136 -13.37 -2.27 -1.98
N HIS A 137 -13.01 -2.25 -3.25
CA HIS A 137 -12.43 -3.39 -3.96
C HIS A 137 -10.94 -3.27 -4.22
N HIS A 138 -10.26 -2.31 -3.56
CA HIS A 138 -8.82 -2.12 -3.74
C HIS A 138 -8.04 -3.42 -3.46
N ALA A 139 -8.34 -4.09 -2.36
CA ALA A 139 -7.68 -5.36 -2.01
C ALA A 139 -7.97 -6.44 -3.05
N ASP A 140 -9.20 -6.51 -3.55
CA ASP A 140 -9.58 -7.49 -4.57
C ASP A 140 -8.79 -7.31 -5.87
N LEU A 141 -8.55 -6.05 -6.27
CA LEU A 141 -7.75 -5.76 -7.46
C LEU A 141 -6.31 -6.25 -7.28
N VAL A 142 -5.72 -5.97 -6.11
CA VAL A 142 -4.36 -6.39 -5.81
C VAL A 142 -4.26 -7.91 -5.72
N LEU A 143 -5.23 -8.56 -5.06
CA LEU A 143 -5.28 -10.02 -4.98
C LEU A 143 -5.43 -10.66 -6.35
N GLY A 144 -6.22 -10.05 -7.25
CA GLY A 144 -6.37 -10.54 -8.61
C GLY A 144 -5.05 -10.55 -9.37
N GLU A 145 -4.28 -9.46 -9.25
CA GLU A 145 -2.96 -9.39 -9.87
C GLU A 145 -1.98 -10.39 -9.25
N LEU A 146 -2.02 -10.52 -7.92
CA LEU A 146 -1.15 -11.46 -7.20
C LEU A 146 -1.46 -12.90 -7.62
N THR A 147 -2.74 -13.25 -7.74
CA THR A 147 -3.18 -14.57 -8.19
C THR A 147 -2.70 -14.85 -9.61
N ARG A 148 -2.79 -13.86 -10.50
CA ARG A 148 -2.30 -13.98 -11.87
C ARG A 148 -0.79 -14.26 -11.89
N LEU A 149 -0.02 -13.53 -11.09
CA LEU A 149 1.43 -13.70 -11.03
C LEU A 149 1.83 -15.06 -10.44
N THR A 150 1.16 -15.52 -9.39
CA THR A 150 1.45 -16.82 -8.79
C THR A 150 0.98 -17.96 -9.67
N GLY A 151 -0.17 -17.80 -10.34
CA GLY A 151 -0.71 -18.79 -11.27
C GLY A 151 0.19 -19.00 -12.48
N GLU A 152 0.80 -17.94 -12.99
CA GLU A 152 1.77 -18.04 -14.09
C GLU A 152 2.98 -18.88 -13.71
N GLY A 153 3.42 -18.80 -12.44
CA GLY A 153 4.51 -19.60 -11.94
C GLY A 153 4.15 -21.06 -11.76
N GLU A 154 2.89 -21.36 -11.48
CA GLU A 154 2.42 -22.73 -11.26
C GLU A 154 2.19 -23.49 -12.56
N ASP A 155 1.89 -22.81 -13.64
CA ASP A 155 1.61 -23.40 -14.95
C ASP A 155 2.86 -23.91 -15.66
N ASP A 156 4.00 -23.64 -15.12
CA ASP A 156 5.29 -24.12 -15.64
C ASP A 156 5.66 -25.53 -15.08
#